data_93f5898bbeb8d33d7182fc8eefcde32d
#
_entry.id   93f5898bbeb8d33d7182fc8eefcde32d
#
_cell.length_a   1.000
_cell.length_b   1.000
_cell.length_c   1.000
_cell.angle_alpha   90.00
_cell.angle_beta   90.00
_cell.angle_gamma   90.00
#
_symmetry.space_group_name_H-M   'P 1'
#
loop_
_entity.id
_entity.type
_entity.pdbx_description
1 polymer ?
#
loop_
_entity_poly.entity_id
_entity_poly.type
_entity_poly.pdbx_seq_one_letter_code
_entity_poly.pdbx_strand_id
1 'polypeptide(L)'
;MMMEAQLKASRLLTWRAAWMADVGKFNNLEASMCKAKTGRAVTWITQKAVEMLGPLGYSRKLLVEKWMRDGKINDIFEGTGQINTLVVARRILGYTRKELK
;
A
#
# COMPACT_ATOMS: atom_id res chain seq x y z
N MET A 1 5.29 16.67 5.86
CA MET A 1 6.34 15.74 6.31
C MET A 1 5.89 14.28 6.34
N MET A 2 4.87 13.89 7.11
CA MET A 2 4.42 12.48 7.21
C MET A 2 3.97 11.86 5.88
N MET A 3 3.22 12.58 5.05
CA MET A 3 2.78 12.11 3.73
C MET A 3 3.98 11.78 2.82
N GLU A 4 4.98 12.65 2.79
CA GLU A 4 6.21 12.45 2.02
C GLU A 4 7.01 11.24 2.53
N ALA A 5 7.12 11.08 3.85
CA ALA A 5 7.79 9.92 4.44
C ALA A 5 7.10 8.60 4.06
N GLN A 6 5.76 8.56 4.10
CA GLN A 6 4.98 7.39 3.67
C GLN A 6 5.18 7.08 2.18
N LEU A 7 5.20 8.11 1.35
CA LEU A 7 5.41 7.96 -0.09
C LEU A 7 6.81 7.42 -0.41
N LYS A 8 7.85 8.00 0.20
CA LYS A 8 9.24 7.55 0.02
C LYS A 8 9.46 6.11 0.52
N ALA A 9 8.94 5.78 1.69
CA ALA A 9 9.00 4.41 2.21
C ALA A 9 8.32 3.41 1.28
N SER A 10 7.16 3.76 0.71
CA SER A 10 6.44 2.94 -0.25
C SER A 10 7.25 2.71 -1.53
N ARG A 11 7.86 3.77 -2.08
CA ARG A 11 8.73 3.69 -3.27
C ARG A 11 9.95 2.79 -3.05
N LEU A 12 10.66 2.99 -1.94
CA LEU A 12 11.85 2.19 -1.62
C LEU A 12 11.51 0.70 -1.49
N LEU A 13 10.39 0.38 -0.84
CA LEU A 13 9.94 -1.00 -0.71
C LEU A 13 9.56 -1.61 -2.06
N THR A 14 8.90 -0.82 -2.93
CA THR A 14 8.55 -1.24 -4.30
C THR A 14 9.80 -1.51 -5.13
N TRP A 15 10.78 -0.60 -5.10
CA TRP A 15 12.04 -0.78 -5.82
C TRP A 15 12.83 -1.99 -5.32
N ARG A 16 12.84 -2.23 -4.01
CA ARG A 16 13.46 -3.42 -3.46
C ARG A 16 12.81 -4.70 -3.99
N ALA A 17 11.48 -4.78 -3.96
CA ALA A 17 10.75 -5.95 -4.45
C ALA A 17 10.99 -6.18 -5.96
N ALA A 18 10.98 -5.11 -6.75
CA ALA A 18 11.25 -5.16 -8.20
C ALA A 18 12.70 -5.62 -8.48
N TRP A 19 13.68 -5.01 -7.81
CA TRP A 19 15.08 -5.40 -7.96
C TRP A 19 15.30 -6.88 -7.62
N MET A 20 14.66 -7.40 -6.57
CA MET A 20 14.77 -8.82 -6.22
C MET A 20 14.23 -9.72 -7.33
N ALA A 21 13.14 -9.32 -7.99
CA ALA A 21 12.61 -10.04 -9.15
C ALA A 21 13.60 -10.01 -10.33
N ASP A 22 14.17 -8.84 -10.64
CA ASP A 22 15.13 -8.67 -11.74
C ASP A 22 16.39 -9.54 -11.59
N VAL A 23 16.87 -9.74 -10.36
CA VAL A 23 18.03 -10.60 -10.09
C VAL A 23 17.66 -12.05 -9.77
N GLY A 24 16.42 -12.46 -10.03
CA GLY A 24 15.93 -13.82 -9.85
C GLY A 24 15.82 -14.28 -8.39
N LYS A 25 15.79 -13.37 -7.43
CA LYS A 25 15.57 -13.68 -6.01
C LYS A 25 14.08 -13.86 -5.71
N PHE A 26 13.79 -14.82 -4.83
CA PHE A 26 12.42 -15.00 -4.34
C PHE A 26 11.99 -13.80 -3.50
N ASN A 27 10.93 -13.09 -3.92
CA ASN A 27 10.50 -11.80 -3.35
C ASN A 27 9.05 -11.79 -2.83
N ASN A 28 8.43 -12.94 -2.60
CA ASN A 28 7.02 -13.03 -2.21
C ASN A 28 6.72 -12.27 -0.90
N LEU A 29 7.64 -12.27 0.06
CA LEU A 29 7.51 -11.49 1.29
C LEU A 29 7.52 -10.00 1.00
N GLU A 30 8.52 -9.52 0.28
CA GLU A 30 8.69 -8.10 -0.06
C GLU A 30 7.56 -7.58 -0.94
N ALA A 31 7.10 -8.37 -1.91
CA ALA A 31 5.95 -8.03 -2.75
C ALA A 31 4.66 -7.89 -1.94
N SER A 32 4.40 -8.82 -1.01
CA SER A 32 3.24 -8.74 -0.12
C SER A 32 3.32 -7.57 0.87
N MET A 33 4.52 -7.30 1.42
CA MET A 33 4.77 -6.13 2.26
C MET A 33 4.55 -4.83 1.47
N CYS A 34 5.06 -4.77 0.25
CA CYS A 34 4.88 -3.64 -0.66
C CYS A 34 3.39 -3.38 -0.91
N LYS A 35 2.64 -4.38 -1.32
CA LYS A 35 1.20 -4.26 -1.61
C LYS A 35 0.41 -3.80 -0.39
N ALA A 36 0.62 -4.42 0.78
CA ALA A 36 -0.06 -4.05 2.02
C ALA A 36 0.29 -2.63 2.48
N LYS A 37 1.56 -2.23 2.36
CA LYS A 37 2.04 -0.91 2.75
C LYS A 37 1.54 0.19 1.81
N THR A 38 1.67 0.00 0.50
CA THR A 38 1.34 1.03 -0.49
C THR A 38 -0.16 1.26 -0.60
N GLY A 39 -0.98 0.21 -0.54
CA GLY A 39 -2.44 0.32 -0.54
C GLY A 39 -2.97 1.14 0.65
N ARG A 40 -2.43 0.91 1.85
CA ARG A 40 -2.76 1.73 3.02
C ARG A 40 -2.22 3.15 2.91
N ALA A 41 -1.00 3.30 2.41
CA ALA A 41 -0.37 4.62 2.28
C ALA A 41 -1.15 5.51 1.31
N VAL A 42 -1.55 5.02 0.13
CA VAL A 42 -2.31 5.83 -0.84
C VAL A 42 -3.67 6.26 -0.28
N THR A 43 -4.38 5.36 0.41
CA THR A 43 -5.64 5.68 1.07
C THR A 43 -5.45 6.79 2.10
N TRP A 44 -4.47 6.64 2.98
CA TRP A 44 -4.20 7.62 4.03
C TRP A 44 -3.73 8.97 3.47
N ILE A 45 -2.80 8.97 2.51
CA ILE A 45 -2.25 10.20 1.90
C ILE A 45 -3.36 11.00 1.22
N THR A 46 -4.22 10.34 0.43
CA THR A 46 -5.28 11.03 -0.31
C THR A 46 -6.37 11.58 0.61
N GLN A 47 -6.72 10.86 1.69
CA GLN A 47 -7.60 11.39 2.73
C GLN A 47 -7.03 12.62 3.41
N LYS A 48 -5.75 12.58 3.79
CA LYS A 48 -5.07 13.72 4.41
C LYS A 48 -4.94 14.91 3.46
N ALA A 49 -4.78 14.67 2.18
CA ALA A 49 -4.78 15.75 1.18
C ALA A 49 -6.14 16.47 1.10
N VAL A 50 -7.26 15.72 1.14
CA VAL A 50 -8.61 16.30 1.21
C VAL A 50 -8.78 17.11 2.51
N GLU A 51 -8.38 16.56 3.66
CA GLU A 51 -8.47 17.24 4.95
C GLU A 51 -7.70 18.58 4.95
N MET A 52 -6.48 18.59 4.41
CA MET A 52 -5.62 19.80 4.35
C MET A 52 -6.24 20.91 3.49
N LEU A 53 -6.95 20.56 2.45
CA LEU A 53 -7.61 21.51 1.55
C LEU A 53 -9.01 21.91 2.02
N GLY A 54 -9.53 21.27 3.06
CA GLY A 54 -10.83 21.54 3.64
C GLY A 54 -11.99 21.44 2.63
N PRO A 55 -12.97 22.36 2.65
CA PRO A 55 -14.13 22.29 1.75
C PRO A 55 -13.77 22.27 0.27
N LEU A 56 -12.67 22.94 -0.12
CA LEU A 56 -12.18 22.94 -1.50
C LEU A 56 -11.67 21.55 -1.92
N GLY A 57 -10.97 20.84 -1.04
CA GLY A 57 -10.47 19.47 -1.29
C GLY A 57 -11.59 18.45 -1.39
N TYR A 58 -12.71 18.67 -0.70
CA TYR A 58 -13.91 17.83 -0.75
C TYR A 58 -14.79 18.13 -1.98
N SER A 59 -14.62 19.30 -2.60
CA SER A 59 -15.37 19.71 -3.78
C SER A 59 -14.80 19.08 -5.05
N ARG A 60 -15.64 18.98 -6.10
CA ARG A 60 -15.20 18.51 -7.44
C ARG A 60 -14.40 19.55 -8.23
N LYS A 61 -14.08 20.72 -7.67
CA LYS A 61 -13.25 21.73 -8.30
C LYS A 61 -11.79 21.29 -8.42
N LEU A 62 -11.33 20.42 -7.50
CA LEU A 62 -10.01 19.81 -7.53
C LEU A 62 -10.12 18.29 -7.72
N LEU A 63 -9.07 17.67 -8.28
CA LEU A 63 -9.02 16.21 -8.48
C LEU A 63 -8.74 15.42 -7.20
N VAL A 64 -8.45 16.08 -6.09
CA VAL A 64 -8.02 15.43 -4.84
C VAL A 64 -9.10 14.52 -4.28
N GLU A 65 -10.37 14.92 -4.30
CA GLU A 65 -11.50 14.09 -3.88
C GLU A 65 -11.64 12.84 -4.77
N LYS A 66 -11.39 12.99 -6.07
CA LYS A 66 -11.38 11.88 -7.02
C LYS A 66 -10.25 10.90 -6.70
N TRP A 67 -9.05 11.39 -6.46
CA TRP A 67 -7.91 10.55 -6.10
C TRP A 67 -8.11 9.80 -4.77
N MET A 68 -8.83 10.39 -3.82
CA MET A 68 -9.21 9.71 -2.58
C MET A 68 -10.13 8.50 -2.86
N ARG A 69 -11.12 8.67 -3.74
CA ARG A 69 -12.01 7.58 -4.14
C ARG A 69 -11.27 6.52 -4.97
N ASP A 70 -10.53 6.94 -5.98
CA ASP A 70 -9.79 6.04 -6.87
C ASP A 70 -8.65 5.32 -6.13
N GLY A 71 -7.98 5.99 -5.19
CA GLY A 71 -6.89 5.42 -4.43
C GLY A 71 -7.29 4.20 -3.59
N LYS A 72 -8.55 4.12 -3.15
CA LYS A 72 -9.03 3.01 -2.31
C LYS A 72 -8.99 1.65 -3.00
N ILE A 73 -9.18 1.59 -4.31
CA ILE A 73 -9.13 0.32 -5.05
C ILE A 73 -7.77 -0.39 -4.90
N ASN A 74 -6.69 0.37 -4.74
CA ASN A 74 -5.35 -0.21 -4.59
C ASN A 74 -5.17 -1.03 -3.30
N ASP A 75 -6.03 -0.86 -2.30
CA ASP A 75 -6.06 -1.66 -1.07
C ASP A 75 -6.97 -2.91 -1.20
N ILE A 76 -7.73 -3.01 -2.28
CA ILE A 76 -8.77 -4.04 -2.46
C ILE A 76 -8.38 -5.05 -3.53
N PHE A 77 -8.06 -4.61 -4.75
CA PHE A 77 -7.83 -5.47 -5.91
C PHE A 77 -6.44 -6.14 -5.85
N GLU A 78 -6.25 -7.21 -6.63
CA GLU A 78 -4.99 -7.95 -6.74
C GLU A 78 -4.43 -8.44 -5.37
N GLY A 79 -5.34 -8.85 -4.48
CA GLY A 79 -5.03 -9.24 -3.12
C GLY A 79 -5.17 -8.08 -2.12
N THR A 80 -6.16 -8.21 -1.25
CA THR A 80 -6.46 -7.17 -0.24
C THR A 80 -5.30 -6.93 0.71
N GLY A 81 -5.27 -5.76 1.34
CA GLY A 81 -4.29 -5.43 2.38
C GLY A 81 -4.29 -6.45 3.52
N GLN A 82 -5.46 -7.02 3.87
CA GLN A 82 -5.59 -8.06 4.90
C GLN A 82 -4.92 -9.37 4.47
N ILE A 83 -5.18 -9.84 3.26
CA ILE A 83 -4.56 -11.07 2.73
C ILE A 83 -3.05 -10.92 2.61
N ASN A 84 -2.56 -9.80 2.11
CA ASN A 84 -1.13 -9.55 2.03
C ASN A 84 -0.49 -9.48 3.42
N THR A 85 -1.15 -8.87 4.42
CA THR A 85 -0.69 -8.87 5.81
C THR A 85 -0.61 -10.30 6.36
N LEU A 86 -1.59 -11.15 6.06
CA LEU A 86 -1.59 -12.56 6.47
C LEU A 86 -0.44 -13.34 5.82
N VAL A 87 -0.15 -13.10 4.54
CA VAL A 87 1.00 -13.70 3.85
C VAL A 87 2.32 -13.29 4.51
N VAL A 88 2.47 -12.01 4.85
CA VAL A 88 3.64 -11.49 5.57
C VAL A 88 3.78 -12.15 6.94
N ALA A 89 2.69 -12.23 7.71
CA ALA A 89 2.69 -12.85 9.03
C ALA A 89 3.13 -14.32 8.97
N ARG A 90 2.57 -15.11 8.04
CA ARG A 90 2.98 -16.51 7.83
C ARG A 90 4.47 -16.65 7.57
N ARG A 91 5.01 -15.79 6.70
CA ARG A 91 6.43 -15.84 6.33
C ARG A 91 7.36 -15.49 7.50
N ILE A 92 7.01 -14.46 8.26
CA ILE A 92 7.82 -14.02 9.40
C ILE A 92 7.77 -15.05 10.55
N LEU A 93 6.58 -15.62 10.80
CA LEU A 93 6.37 -16.55 11.89
C LEU A 93 6.67 -18.02 11.53
N GLY A 94 6.95 -18.31 10.26
CA GLY A 94 7.23 -19.66 9.79
C GLY A 94 5.99 -20.55 9.69
N TYR A 95 4.78 -19.98 9.69
CA TYR A 95 3.53 -20.73 9.60
C TYR A 95 3.17 -21.10 8.17
N THR A 96 2.56 -22.26 8.01
CA THR A 96 1.94 -22.69 6.75
C THR A 96 0.55 -22.07 6.57
N ARG A 97 0.00 -22.18 5.34
CA ARG A 97 -1.37 -21.74 5.05
C ARG A 97 -2.45 -22.48 5.87
N LYS A 98 -2.15 -23.69 6.34
CA LYS A 98 -3.09 -24.49 7.15
C LYS A 98 -3.14 -24.03 8.60
N GLU A 99 -2.02 -23.56 9.12
CA GLU A 99 -1.86 -23.16 10.53
C GLU A 99 -2.34 -21.74 10.79
N LEU A 100 -2.21 -20.86 9.81
CA LEU A 100 -2.65 -19.47 9.92
C LEU A 100 -3.51 -19.12 8.69
N LYS A 101 -4.84 -19.08 8.91
CA LYS A 101 -5.85 -18.75 7.89
C LYS A 101 -6.32 -17.31 8.04
#